data_a0deb7c172d002d642381ee3dc103dcf
#
_entry.id   a0deb7c172d002d642381ee3dc103dcf
#
_cell.length_a   1.000
_cell.length_b   1.000
_cell.length_c   1.000
_cell.angle_alpha   90.00
_cell.angle_beta   90.00
_cell.angle_gamma   90.00
#
_symmetry.space_group_name_H-M   'P 1'
#
loop_
_entity.id
_entity.type
_entity.pdbx_description
1 polymer ?
#
loop_
_entity_poly.entity_id
_entity_poly.type
_entity_poly.pdbx_seq_one_letter_code
_entity_poly.pdbx_strand_id
1 'polypeptide(L)'
;KSLSDLNRERTFMSVLCTDYISVYCVDLQNDSLEPLKLDPMANAAHIHDIKAGKAFCYSELIRQYYEKYVIKESAPDFTEILSAEHIQNHLAAHPKLSYRYRVIPNAAGQENFEAEIFPFSATSSSRVLIGFKQIDELVSFEQNSRRQLQEALDEANLNNEIISAISKIYFSIYRIDLIQDMYEEVSSDNEVHRLTGRMGRASS
;
A
#
# COMPACT_ATOMS: atom_id res chain seq x y z
N LYS A 1 38.71 -8.37 2.33
CA LYS A 1 37.90 -7.16 2.55
C LYS A 1 38.40 -6.49 3.81
N SER A 2 38.69 -5.20 3.77
CA SER A 2 39.17 -4.46 4.94
C SER A 2 38.03 -4.24 5.95
N LEU A 3 38.37 -4.03 7.22
CA LEU A 3 37.38 -3.71 8.27
C LEU A 3 36.56 -2.45 7.91
N SER A 4 37.18 -1.52 7.18
CA SER A 4 36.52 -0.30 6.69
C SER A 4 35.47 -0.60 5.62
N ASP A 5 35.71 -1.57 4.75
CA ASP A 5 34.74 -1.98 3.70
C ASP A 5 33.53 -2.67 4.32
N LEU A 6 33.75 -3.52 5.32
CA LEU A 6 32.68 -4.16 6.08
C LEU A 6 31.80 -3.15 6.86
N ASN A 7 32.40 -2.14 7.47
CA ASN A 7 31.69 -1.11 8.19
C ASN A 7 30.91 -0.22 7.22
N ARG A 8 31.46 0.06 6.05
CA ARG A 8 30.79 0.85 5.01
C ARG A 8 29.58 0.10 4.43
N GLU A 9 29.74 -1.19 4.14
CA GLU A 9 28.62 -2.06 3.71
C GLU A 9 27.51 -2.12 4.78
N ARG A 10 27.86 -2.28 6.05
CA ARG A 10 26.89 -2.28 7.17
C ARG A 10 26.15 -0.95 7.31
N THR A 11 26.87 0.17 7.21
CA THR A 11 26.25 1.50 7.28
C THR A 11 25.33 1.71 6.09
N PHE A 12 25.72 1.30 4.89
CA PHE A 12 24.90 1.40 3.68
C PHE A 12 23.63 0.55 3.81
N MET A 13 23.75 -0.68 4.30
CA MET A 13 22.59 -1.56 4.55
C MET A 13 21.67 -0.98 5.63
N SER A 14 22.22 -0.38 6.68
CA SER A 14 21.41 0.23 7.74
C SER A 14 20.61 1.43 7.24
N VAL A 15 21.15 2.23 6.35
CA VAL A 15 20.45 3.37 5.73
C VAL A 15 19.37 2.90 4.75
N LEU A 16 19.70 1.94 3.89
CA LEU A 16 18.74 1.36 2.94
C LEU A 16 17.56 0.64 3.62
N CYS A 17 17.82 0.10 4.82
CA CYS A 17 16.79 -0.60 5.59
C CYS A 17 16.08 0.27 6.62
N THR A 18 16.17 1.62 6.53
CA THR A 18 15.57 2.52 7.52
C THR A 18 14.08 2.32 7.65
N ASP A 19 13.38 2.12 6.53
CA ASP A 19 11.92 1.98 6.48
C ASP A 19 11.42 0.59 6.92
N TYR A 20 12.33 -0.38 7.09
CA TYR A 20 11.96 -1.73 7.49
C TYR A 20 12.19 -1.93 8.98
N ILE A 21 11.24 -2.56 9.64
CA ILE A 21 11.35 -2.97 11.05
C ILE A 21 12.33 -4.12 11.17
N SER A 22 12.23 -5.10 10.26
CA SER A 22 13.14 -6.23 10.20
C SER A 22 13.46 -6.58 8.74
N VAL A 23 14.67 -7.12 8.54
CA VAL A 23 15.17 -7.55 7.22
C VAL A 23 15.88 -8.88 7.37
N TYR A 24 15.58 -9.80 6.48
CA TYR A 24 16.15 -11.14 6.45
C TYR A 24 16.75 -11.45 5.09
N CYS A 25 17.87 -12.18 5.10
CA CYS A 25 18.37 -12.84 3.91
C CYS A 25 17.89 -14.29 3.92
N VAL A 26 17.21 -14.71 2.86
CA VAL A 26 16.65 -16.05 2.74
C VAL A 26 17.30 -16.77 1.56
N ASP A 27 17.78 -17.98 1.80
CA ASP A 27 18.20 -18.92 0.77
C ASP A 27 17.05 -19.89 0.51
N LEU A 28 16.36 -19.68 -0.61
CA LEU A 28 15.17 -20.45 -0.98
C LEU A 28 15.47 -21.89 -1.37
N GLN A 29 16.72 -22.21 -1.77
CA GLN A 29 17.10 -23.58 -2.12
C GLN A 29 17.43 -24.41 -0.87
N ASN A 30 18.08 -23.79 0.11
CA ASN A 30 18.48 -24.44 1.35
C ASN A 30 17.44 -24.27 2.47
N ASP A 31 16.31 -23.63 2.18
CA ASP A 31 15.27 -23.29 3.16
C ASP A 31 15.82 -22.67 4.44
N SER A 32 16.75 -21.73 4.27
CA SER A 32 17.46 -21.10 5.39
C SER A 32 17.27 -19.59 5.41
N LEU A 33 17.22 -19.03 6.62
CA LEU A 33 16.99 -17.61 6.87
C LEU A 33 18.07 -17.08 7.84
N GLU A 34 18.63 -15.92 7.49
CA GLU A 34 19.58 -15.18 8.33
C GLU A 34 19.05 -13.76 8.58
N PRO A 35 18.93 -13.32 9.84
CA PRO A 35 18.50 -11.96 10.13
C PRO A 35 19.62 -10.96 9.85
N LEU A 36 19.32 -9.91 9.06
CA LEU A 36 20.21 -8.78 8.79
C LEU A 36 19.90 -7.58 9.67
N LYS A 37 18.61 -7.33 9.91
CA LYS A 37 18.11 -6.30 10.82
C LYS A 37 16.96 -6.87 11.63
N LEU A 38 17.00 -6.67 12.93
CA LEU A 38 15.93 -7.00 13.85
C LEU A 38 15.53 -5.75 14.63
N ASP A 39 14.22 -5.49 14.73
CA ASP A 39 13.73 -4.49 15.65
C ASP A 39 13.82 -5.03 17.09
N PRO A 40 14.44 -4.32 18.03
CA PRO A 40 14.46 -4.70 19.44
C PRO A 40 13.06 -4.87 20.05
N MET A 41 12.07 -4.08 19.57
CA MET A 41 10.68 -4.16 20.02
C MET A 41 9.96 -5.37 19.42
N ALA A 42 10.23 -5.72 18.16
CA ALA A 42 9.68 -6.91 17.51
C ALA A 42 10.24 -8.21 18.12
N ASN A 43 11.50 -8.18 18.56
CA ASN A 43 12.13 -9.31 19.25
C ASN A 43 11.44 -9.69 20.56
N ALA A 44 10.92 -8.72 21.32
CA ALA A 44 10.27 -9.00 22.58
C ALA A 44 8.92 -9.75 22.41
N ALA A 45 8.31 -9.68 21.24
CA ALA A 45 7.01 -10.27 21.00
C ALA A 45 7.03 -11.54 20.14
N HIS A 46 7.98 -11.69 19.19
CA HIS A 46 7.73 -12.59 18.08
C HIS A 46 8.81 -13.64 17.78
N ILE A 47 10.06 -13.46 18.18
CA ILE A 47 11.12 -14.42 17.86
C ILE A 47 12.16 -14.48 18.98
N HIS A 48 11.74 -15.01 20.12
CA HIS A 48 12.60 -15.13 21.32
C HIS A 48 13.90 -15.92 21.12
N ASP A 49 14.06 -16.67 20.03
CA ASP A 49 15.17 -17.58 19.79
C ASP A 49 16.08 -17.21 18.62
N ILE A 50 15.79 -16.13 17.87
CA ILE A 50 16.67 -15.70 16.79
C ILE A 50 17.87 -14.95 17.37
N LYS A 51 18.88 -15.69 17.76
CA LYS A 51 20.22 -15.12 18.04
C LYS A 51 20.91 -14.85 16.73
N ALA A 52 21.48 -13.63 16.59
CA ALA A 52 22.30 -13.27 15.43
C ALA A 52 23.36 -14.36 15.14
N GLY A 53 23.43 -14.83 13.89
CA GLY A 53 24.40 -15.81 13.42
C GLY A 53 23.98 -17.28 13.46
N LYS A 54 22.69 -17.59 13.74
CA LYS A 54 22.15 -18.93 13.59
C LYS A 54 21.18 -18.97 12.40
N ALA A 55 21.39 -19.88 11.47
CA ALA A 55 20.45 -20.10 10.39
C ALA A 55 19.20 -20.84 10.90
N PHE A 56 18.03 -20.39 10.43
CA PHE A 56 16.73 -20.96 10.77
C PHE A 56 16.09 -21.53 9.52
N CYS A 57 15.20 -22.50 9.68
CA CYS A 57 14.37 -23.00 8.61
C CYS A 57 13.32 -21.93 8.25
N TYR A 58 13.38 -21.42 7.02
CA TYR A 58 12.51 -20.34 6.55
C TYR A 58 11.05 -20.74 6.52
N SER A 59 10.75 -21.87 5.89
CA SER A 59 9.38 -22.35 5.73
C SER A 59 8.67 -22.60 7.08
N GLU A 60 9.40 -23.17 8.03
CA GLU A 60 8.86 -23.43 9.36
C GLU A 60 8.61 -22.11 10.13
N LEU A 61 9.51 -21.15 10.01
CA LEU A 61 9.36 -19.85 10.66
C LEU A 61 8.15 -19.07 10.11
N ILE A 62 7.97 -19.05 8.79
CA ILE A 62 6.81 -18.43 8.14
C ILE A 62 5.51 -19.09 8.57
N ARG A 63 5.48 -20.43 8.64
CA ARG A 63 4.31 -21.19 9.10
C ARG A 63 3.95 -20.85 10.55
N GLN A 64 4.93 -20.88 11.46
CA GLN A 64 4.74 -20.54 12.88
C GLN A 64 4.29 -19.09 13.07
N TYR A 65 4.86 -18.17 12.30
CA TYR A 65 4.47 -16.76 12.32
C TYR A 65 3.01 -16.57 11.88
N TYR A 66 2.62 -17.23 10.79
CA TYR A 66 1.25 -17.21 10.31
C TYR A 66 0.24 -17.75 11.33
N GLU A 67 0.55 -18.91 11.92
CA GLU A 67 -0.35 -19.55 12.89
C GLU A 67 -0.55 -18.72 14.15
N LYS A 68 0.49 -18.02 14.59
CA LYS A 68 0.52 -17.36 15.89
C LYS A 68 0.12 -15.88 15.84
N TYR A 69 0.42 -15.19 14.76
CA TYR A 69 0.35 -13.73 14.73
C TYR A 69 -0.53 -13.17 13.60
N VAL A 70 -0.61 -13.83 12.45
CA VAL A 70 -1.34 -13.30 11.30
C VAL A 70 -2.85 -13.49 11.48
N ILE A 71 -3.62 -12.45 11.19
CA ILE A 71 -5.09 -12.52 11.11
C ILE A 71 -5.45 -13.22 9.80
N LYS A 72 -5.90 -14.46 9.90
CA LYS A 72 -6.10 -15.39 8.76
C LYS A 72 -7.09 -14.85 7.73
N GLU A 73 -8.12 -14.15 8.19
CA GLU A 73 -9.12 -13.53 7.32
C GLU A 73 -8.54 -12.41 6.44
N SER A 74 -7.46 -11.77 6.88
CA SER A 74 -6.80 -10.70 6.13
C SER A 74 -5.78 -11.22 5.12
N ALA A 75 -5.29 -12.44 5.31
CA ALA A 75 -4.20 -13.01 4.52
C ALA A 75 -4.32 -14.55 4.45
N PRO A 76 -5.37 -15.09 3.82
CA PRO A 76 -5.60 -16.55 3.79
C PRO A 76 -4.53 -17.30 2.99
N ASP A 77 -3.89 -16.64 2.05
CA ASP A 77 -2.85 -17.14 1.14
C ASP A 77 -1.42 -16.80 1.58
N PHE A 78 -1.23 -16.30 2.81
CA PHE A 78 0.05 -15.83 3.34
C PHE A 78 1.19 -16.83 3.15
N THR A 79 0.97 -18.09 3.52
CA THR A 79 2.00 -19.14 3.43
C THR A 79 2.28 -19.57 2.00
N GLU A 80 1.30 -19.47 1.11
CA GLU A 80 1.44 -19.75 -0.32
C GLU A 80 2.25 -18.64 -1.00
N ILE A 81 1.86 -17.38 -0.80
CA ILE A 81 2.56 -16.21 -1.37
C ILE A 81 4.01 -16.12 -0.90
N LEU A 82 4.27 -16.45 0.37
CA LEU A 82 5.61 -16.46 0.93
C LEU A 82 6.33 -17.81 0.80
N SER A 83 5.82 -18.74 -0.01
CA SER A 83 6.52 -19.98 -0.32
C SER A 83 7.72 -19.73 -1.24
N ALA A 84 8.76 -20.57 -1.11
CA ALA A 84 9.95 -20.47 -1.96
C ALA A 84 9.62 -20.55 -3.45
N GLU A 85 8.69 -21.43 -3.82
CA GLU A 85 8.25 -21.63 -5.21
C GLU A 85 7.54 -20.39 -5.75
N HIS A 86 6.58 -19.83 -5.01
CA HIS A 86 5.87 -18.63 -5.43
C HIS A 86 6.80 -17.43 -5.57
N ILE A 87 7.68 -17.21 -4.61
CA ILE A 87 8.66 -16.11 -4.64
C ILE A 87 9.56 -16.22 -5.87
N GLN A 88 10.12 -17.42 -6.14
CA GLN A 88 10.98 -17.63 -7.32
C GLN A 88 10.25 -17.35 -8.63
N ASN A 89 9.03 -17.88 -8.77
CA ASN A 89 8.21 -17.70 -9.98
C ASN A 89 7.84 -16.22 -10.18
N HIS A 90 7.46 -15.53 -9.13
CA HIS A 90 7.10 -14.11 -9.19
C HIS A 90 8.30 -13.24 -9.56
N LEU A 91 9.44 -13.43 -8.90
CA LEU A 91 10.66 -12.65 -9.13
C LEU A 91 11.34 -12.94 -10.47
N ALA A 92 10.98 -14.04 -11.15
CA ALA A 92 11.42 -14.29 -12.53
C ALA A 92 10.82 -13.29 -13.53
N ALA A 93 9.64 -12.73 -13.25
CA ALA A 93 8.93 -11.80 -14.12
C ALA A 93 8.85 -10.38 -13.54
N HIS A 94 9.05 -10.20 -12.25
CA HIS A 94 8.86 -8.92 -11.56
C HIS A 94 10.09 -8.56 -10.70
N PRO A 95 10.41 -7.26 -10.55
CA PRO A 95 11.58 -6.81 -9.79
C PRO A 95 11.43 -6.97 -8.28
N LYS A 96 10.19 -7.08 -7.79
CA LYS A 96 9.87 -7.28 -6.38
C LYS A 96 8.52 -7.96 -6.20
N LEU A 97 8.33 -8.60 -5.05
CA LEU A 97 7.04 -9.06 -4.56
C LEU A 97 6.67 -8.24 -3.32
N SER A 98 5.46 -7.69 -3.27
CA SER A 98 4.93 -6.98 -2.10
C SER A 98 3.63 -7.65 -1.66
N TYR A 99 3.50 -7.87 -0.36
CA TYR A 99 2.32 -8.50 0.23
C TYR A 99 1.90 -7.83 1.53
N ARG A 100 0.67 -7.31 1.59
CA ARG A 100 0.10 -6.65 2.76
C ARG A 100 -0.74 -7.61 3.57
N TYR A 101 -0.61 -7.55 4.88
CA TYR A 101 -1.35 -8.43 5.80
C TYR A 101 -1.54 -7.75 7.16
N ARG A 102 -2.44 -8.31 7.97
CA ARG A 102 -2.68 -7.84 9.32
C ARG A 102 -2.25 -8.88 10.33
N VAL A 103 -1.73 -8.39 11.45
CA VAL A 103 -1.38 -9.21 12.61
C VAL A 103 -2.26 -8.85 13.80
N ILE A 104 -2.30 -9.73 14.79
CA ILE A 104 -2.88 -9.43 16.09
C ILE A 104 -2.14 -8.21 16.64
N PRO A 105 -2.85 -7.11 17.01
CA PRO A 105 -2.21 -5.89 17.45
C PRO A 105 -1.23 -6.12 18.60
N ASN A 106 -0.03 -5.58 18.48
CA ASN A 106 0.95 -5.60 19.55
C ASN A 106 0.64 -4.55 20.62
N ALA A 107 1.47 -4.46 21.66
CA ALA A 107 1.29 -3.49 22.75
C ALA A 107 1.32 -2.02 22.28
N ALA A 108 1.88 -1.72 21.12
CA ALA A 108 1.91 -0.40 20.49
C ALA A 108 0.71 -0.16 19.54
N GLY A 109 -0.21 -1.13 19.41
CA GLY A 109 -1.39 -1.04 18.55
C GLY A 109 -1.08 -1.22 17.04
N GLN A 110 0.11 -1.69 16.70
CA GLN A 110 0.52 -1.92 15.32
C GLN A 110 -0.10 -3.20 14.79
N GLU A 111 -0.78 -3.14 13.67
CA GLU A 111 -1.46 -4.30 13.09
C GLU A 111 -1.27 -4.46 11.59
N ASN A 112 -0.97 -3.40 10.85
CA ASN A 112 -0.84 -3.45 9.39
C ASN A 112 0.62 -3.53 8.97
N PHE A 113 0.97 -4.57 8.24
CA PHE A 113 2.32 -4.84 7.79
C PHE A 113 2.39 -5.12 6.29
N GLU A 114 3.53 -4.82 5.69
CA GLU A 114 3.87 -5.19 4.32
C GLU A 114 5.20 -5.95 4.31
N ALA A 115 5.19 -7.12 3.70
CA ALA A 115 6.39 -7.85 3.34
C ALA A 115 6.80 -7.44 1.93
N GLU A 116 8.04 -6.98 1.76
CA GLU A 116 8.64 -6.71 0.45
C GLU A 116 9.82 -7.65 0.23
N ILE A 117 9.83 -8.31 -0.93
CA ILE A 117 10.80 -9.33 -1.27
C ILE A 117 11.53 -8.92 -2.53
N PHE A 118 12.84 -8.93 -2.44
CA PHE A 118 13.73 -8.52 -3.53
C PHE A 118 14.76 -9.61 -3.81
N PRO A 119 15.19 -9.79 -5.07
CA PRO A 119 16.32 -10.64 -5.36
C PRO A 119 17.60 -10.08 -4.68
N PHE A 120 18.36 -10.93 -4.03
CA PHE A 120 19.63 -10.53 -3.40
C PHE A 120 20.69 -10.08 -4.41
N SER A 121 20.65 -10.65 -5.61
CA SER A 121 21.55 -10.35 -6.72
C SER A 121 20.84 -10.55 -8.04
N ALA A 122 21.19 -9.75 -9.04
CA ALA A 122 20.67 -9.88 -10.41
C ALA A 122 21.01 -11.24 -11.06
N THR A 123 21.98 -11.96 -10.53
CA THR A 123 22.49 -13.24 -11.11
C THR A 123 22.04 -14.47 -10.34
N SER A 124 21.44 -14.33 -9.15
CA SER A 124 21.04 -15.46 -8.32
C SER A 124 19.56 -15.33 -7.92
N SER A 125 18.74 -16.23 -8.42
CA SER A 125 17.32 -16.34 -8.05
C SER A 125 17.08 -17.15 -6.75
N SER A 126 18.11 -17.75 -6.19
CA SER A 126 17.99 -18.59 -4.99
C SER A 126 18.03 -17.83 -3.68
N ARG A 127 18.66 -16.64 -3.67
CA ARG A 127 18.75 -15.80 -2.47
C ARG A 127 17.96 -14.52 -2.62
N VAL A 128 17.13 -14.23 -1.62
CA VAL A 128 16.27 -13.06 -1.58
C VAL A 128 16.44 -12.28 -0.28
N LEU A 129 16.12 -11.00 -0.33
CA LEU A 129 15.92 -10.15 0.85
C LEU A 129 14.43 -10.03 1.12
N ILE A 130 14.03 -10.26 2.35
CA ILE A 130 12.66 -10.05 2.80
C ILE A 130 12.70 -8.95 3.86
N GLY A 131 12.07 -7.82 3.56
CA GLY A 131 11.88 -6.71 4.47
C GLY A 131 10.44 -6.62 4.95
N PHE A 132 10.25 -6.42 6.25
CA PHE A 132 8.94 -6.20 6.86
C PHE A 132 8.86 -4.76 7.33
N LYS A 133 7.82 -4.04 6.90
CA LYS A 133 7.56 -2.66 7.34
C LYS A 133 6.14 -2.54 7.89
N GLN A 134 6.01 -1.66 8.86
CA GLN A 134 4.71 -1.23 9.38
C GLN A 134 4.10 -0.20 8.44
N ILE A 135 2.81 -0.34 8.17
CA ILE A 135 2.10 0.53 7.23
C ILE A 135 0.78 1.11 7.80
N ASP A 136 0.63 1.15 9.13
CA ASP A 136 -0.60 1.67 9.77
C ASP A 136 -0.90 3.11 9.37
N GLU A 137 0.12 3.98 9.32
CA GLU A 137 -0.05 5.37 8.86
C GLU A 137 -0.47 5.44 7.39
N LEU A 138 0.12 4.62 6.53
CA LEU A 138 -0.23 4.55 5.12
C LEU A 138 -1.68 4.08 4.93
N VAL A 139 -2.08 3.02 5.64
CA VAL A 139 -3.45 2.49 5.59
C VAL A 139 -4.44 3.53 6.07
N SER A 140 -4.14 4.23 7.18
CA SER A 140 -4.98 5.30 7.70
C SER A 140 -5.11 6.46 6.71
N PHE A 141 -4.03 6.84 6.06
CA PHE A 141 -4.04 7.87 5.01
C PHE A 141 -4.87 7.44 3.80
N GLU A 142 -4.68 6.21 3.30
CA GLU A 142 -5.44 5.66 2.18
C GLU A 142 -6.95 5.63 2.49
N GLN A 143 -7.34 5.20 3.71
CA GLN A 143 -8.73 5.15 4.16
C GLN A 143 -9.35 6.56 4.26
N ASN A 144 -8.63 7.52 4.83
CA ASN A 144 -9.10 8.91 4.94
C ASN A 144 -9.27 9.55 3.56
N SER A 145 -8.31 9.36 2.66
CA SER A 145 -8.39 9.88 1.29
C SER A 145 -9.56 9.27 0.52
N ARG A 146 -9.78 7.97 0.67
CA ARG A 146 -10.91 7.28 0.04
C ARG A 146 -12.26 7.80 0.57
N ARG A 147 -12.35 8.03 1.90
CA ARG A 147 -13.56 8.59 2.51
C ARG A 147 -13.85 9.98 1.98
N GLN A 148 -12.86 10.87 1.93
CA GLN A 148 -13.01 12.23 1.40
C GLN A 148 -13.46 12.22 -0.07
N LEU A 149 -12.89 11.32 -0.87
CA LEU A 149 -13.30 11.18 -2.27
C LEU A 149 -14.75 10.71 -2.40
N GLN A 150 -15.17 9.76 -1.56
CA GLN A 150 -16.55 9.28 -1.55
C GLN A 150 -17.53 10.36 -1.13
N GLU A 151 -17.21 11.11 -0.07
CA GLU A 151 -18.04 12.25 0.39
C GLU A 151 -18.20 13.31 -0.71
N ALA A 152 -17.11 13.66 -1.41
CA ALA A 152 -17.16 14.60 -2.52
C ALA A 152 -18.00 14.08 -3.71
N LEU A 153 -17.90 12.78 -4.00
CA LEU A 153 -18.69 12.14 -5.05
C LEU A 153 -20.20 12.14 -4.70
N ASP A 154 -20.53 11.82 -3.45
CA ASP A 154 -21.91 11.80 -2.97
C ASP A 154 -22.53 13.21 -3.01
N GLU A 155 -21.77 14.24 -2.63
CA GLU A 155 -22.19 15.65 -2.74
C GLU A 155 -22.41 16.05 -4.20
N ALA A 156 -21.51 15.68 -5.11
CA ALA A 156 -21.66 15.98 -6.53
C ALA A 156 -22.90 15.28 -7.13
N ASN A 157 -23.15 14.03 -6.75
CA ASN A 157 -24.34 13.29 -7.19
C ASN A 157 -25.63 13.95 -6.68
N LEU A 158 -25.67 14.33 -5.40
CA LEU A 158 -26.82 15.04 -4.82
C LEU A 158 -27.08 16.36 -5.56
N ASN A 159 -26.04 17.14 -5.84
CA ASN A 159 -26.18 18.39 -6.61
C ASN A 159 -26.74 18.14 -8.01
N ASN A 160 -26.29 17.08 -8.69
CA ASN A 160 -26.81 16.70 -10.00
C ASN A 160 -28.27 16.25 -9.93
N GLU A 161 -28.68 15.51 -8.90
CA GLU A 161 -30.08 15.13 -8.68
C GLU A 161 -30.96 16.35 -8.43
N ILE A 162 -30.50 17.31 -7.62
CA ILE A 162 -31.20 18.57 -7.38
C ILE A 162 -31.39 19.34 -8.68
N ILE A 163 -30.32 19.50 -9.47
CA ILE A 163 -30.38 20.18 -10.78
C ILE A 163 -31.34 19.45 -11.70
N SER A 164 -31.31 18.13 -11.77
CA SER A 164 -32.20 17.31 -12.58
C SER A 164 -33.66 17.41 -12.14
N ALA A 165 -33.90 17.49 -10.84
CA ALA A 165 -35.29 17.69 -10.31
C ALA A 165 -35.83 19.07 -10.63
N ILE A 166 -35.00 20.11 -10.47
CA ILE A 166 -35.37 21.50 -10.78
C ILE A 166 -35.58 21.68 -12.29
N SER A 167 -34.76 21.05 -13.13
CA SER A 167 -34.87 21.17 -14.60
C SER A 167 -36.18 20.58 -15.16
N LYS A 168 -36.85 19.71 -14.41
CA LYS A 168 -38.20 19.22 -14.77
C LYS A 168 -39.30 20.27 -14.57
N ILE A 169 -39.02 21.28 -13.75
CA ILE A 169 -39.99 22.35 -13.41
C ILE A 169 -39.70 23.63 -14.21
N TYR A 170 -38.43 23.89 -14.47
CA TYR A 170 -37.96 25.10 -15.12
C TYR A 170 -37.50 24.80 -16.54
N PHE A 171 -37.83 25.73 -17.45
CA PHE A 171 -37.51 25.63 -18.87
C PHE A 171 -35.97 25.74 -19.14
N SER A 172 -35.28 26.54 -18.36
CA SER A 172 -33.84 26.68 -18.43
C SER A 172 -33.27 27.04 -17.05
N ILE A 173 -32.04 26.55 -16.76
CA ILE A 173 -31.30 26.85 -15.55
C ILE A 173 -29.91 27.34 -15.95
N TYR A 174 -29.52 28.48 -15.41
CA TYR A 174 -28.23 29.10 -15.67
C TYR A 174 -27.39 29.17 -14.40
N ARG A 175 -26.10 28.86 -14.54
CA ARG A 175 -25.07 29.13 -13.53
C ARG A 175 -24.38 30.46 -13.90
N ILE A 176 -24.25 31.37 -12.94
CA ILE A 176 -23.62 32.67 -13.17
C ILE A 176 -22.39 32.77 -12.26
N ASP A 177 -21.23 33.00 -12.84
CA ASP A 177 -20.01 33.35 -12.13
C ASP A 177 -19.87 34.89 -12.10
N LEU A 178 -20.13 35.47 -10.94
CA LEU A 178 -20.12 36.92 -10.75
C LEU A 178 -18.69 37.52 -10.73
N ILE A 179 -17.67 36.66 -10.49
CA ILE A 179 -16.27 37.12 -10.47
C ILE A 179 -15.72 37.21 -11.89
N GLN A 180 -16.03 36.19 -12.70
CA GLN A 180 -15.56 36.11 -14.08
C GLN A 180 -16.52 36.76 -15.08
N ASP A 181 -17.68 37.24 -14.61
CA ASP A 181 -18.76 37.80 -15.45
C ASP A 181 -19.19 36.83 -16.57
N MET A 182 -19.35 35.56 -16.21
CA MET A 182 -19.69 34.49 -17.14
C MET A 182 -20.97 33.79 -16.73
N TYR A 183 -21.71 33.34 -17.69
CA TYR A 183 -22.87 32.44 -17.45
C TYR A 183 -22.74 31.17 -18.27
N GLU A 184 -23.32 30.11 -17.75
CA GLU A 184 -23.38 28.78 -18.36
C GLU A 184 -24.81 28.24 -18.22
N GLU A 185 -25.38 27.73 -19.29
CA GLU A 185 -26.66 27.03 -19.23
C GLU A 185 -26.40 25.61 -18.70
N VAL A 186 -27.01 25.30 -17.54
CA VAL A 186 -26.82 24.01 -16.85
C VAL A 186 -27.83 22.97 -17.33
N SER A 187 -29.06 23.40 -17.69
CA SER A 187 -30.10 22.53 -18.22
C SER A 187 -31.08 23.30 -19.10
N SER A 188 -31.50 22.69 -20.23
CA SER A 188 -32.53 23.18 -21.12
C SER A 188 -33.36 22.01 -21.62
N ASP A 189 -34.67 22.19 -21.55
CA ASP A 189 -35.64 21.13 -21.94
C ASP A 189 -36.05 21.23 -23.43
N ASN A 190 -35.50 22.20 -24.17
CA ASN A 190 -35.94 22.47 -25.55
C ASN A 190 -34.77 22.45 -26.54
N GLU A 191 -34.97 21.76 -27.68
CA GLU A 191 -33.98 21.69 -28.78
C GLU A 191 -33.54 23.06 -29.30
N VAL A 192 -34.43 24.05 -29.28
CA VAL A 192 -34.09 25.43 -29.71
C VAL A 192 -33.07 26.08 -28.79
N HIS A 193 -33.13 25.81 -27.50
CA HIS A 193 -32.17 26.32 -26.52
C HIS A 193 -30.82 25.60 -26.53
N ARG A 194 -30.77 24.32 -26.93
CA ARG A 194 -29.51 23.61 -27.17
C ARG A 194 -28.65 24.25 -28.24
N LEU A 195 -29.25 24.97 -29.18
CA LEU A 195 -28.50 25.69 -30.22
C LEU A 195 -27.94 27.03 -29.75
N THR A 196 -28.54 27.63 -28.71
CA THR A 196 -28.17 28.95 -28.18
C THR A 196 -27.54 28.87 -26.79
N GLY A 197 -27.73 27.75 -26.07
CA GLY A 197 -27.14 27.51 -24.74
C GLY A 197 -25.61 27.45 -24.82
N ARG A 198 -24.96 28.49 -24.33
CA ARG A 198 -23.54 28.64 -24.42
C ARG A 198 -23.04 29.51 -23.28
N MET A 199 -21.78 29.36 -22.97
CA MET A 199 -21.07 30.29 -22.11
C MET A 199 -21.10 31.68 -22.74
N GLY A 200 -21.47 32.68 -21.95
CA GLY A 200 -21.51 34.07 -22.35
C GLY A 200 -21.19 34.99 -21.17
N ARG A 201 -21.05 36.28 -21.43
CA ARG A 201 -20.87 37.26 -20.36
C ARG A 201 -22.23 37.60 -19.77
N ALA A 202 -22.29 37.68 -18.43
CA ALA A 202 -23.56 37.97 -17.73
C ALA A 202 -23.94 39.45 -17.81
N SER A 203 -23.01 40.33 -18.08
CA SER A 203 -23.20 41.79 -18.18
C SER A 203 -23.40 42.31 -19.61
N SER A 204 -23.60 41.47 -20.59
CA SER A 204 -23.82 41.94 -21.99
C SER A 204 -25.25 42.11 -22.35
#